data_45895c67b46ba911ed1217f44c5ed9ec
#
_entry.id   45895c67b46ba911ed1217f44c5ed9ec
#
_cell.length_a   1.000
_cell.length_b   1.000
_cell.length_c   1.000
_cell.angle_alpha   90.00
_cell.angle_beta   90.00
_cell.angle_gamma   90.00
#
_symmetry.space_group_name_H-M   'P 1'
#
loop_
_entity.id
_entity.type
_entity.pdbx_description
1 polymer ?
#
loop_
_entity_poly.entity_id
_entity_poly.type
_entity_poly.pdbx_seq_one_letter_code
_entity_poly.pdbx_strand_id
1 'polypeptide(L)'
;KQMLDGMTARHSGERSYRHLFKYQPHEPAEGYPEADHPVVIRPSGSDRPALYVNREFTAEINDLPQIEGQTLLEFLFDHVERADFQCRFRWSPDAIAIWDNRSTQHFAMWDYWPHSRKGRRVSVRGPSPQMWCLGKASSTTSA
;
A
#
# COMPACT_ATOMS: atom_id res chain seq x y z
N LYS A 1 -13.03 9.83 -8.85
CA LYS A 1 -12.96 8.41 -9.24
C LYS A 1 -12.64 8.24 -10.73
N GLN A 2 -13.33 8.95 -11.63
CA GLN A 2 -13.08 8.88 -13.07
C GLN A 2 -11.64 9.28 -13.44
N MET A 3 -11.10 10.30 -12.81
CA MET A 3 -9.73 10.78 -13.05
C MET A 3 -8.64 9.72 -12.81
N LEU A 4 -8.86 8.79 -11.88
CA LEU A 4 -7.89 7.75 -11.54
C LEU A 4 -8.04 6.47 -12.37
N ASP A 5 -9.02 6.43 -13.27
CA ASP A 5 -9.29 5.23 -14.08
C ASP A 5 -8.13 4.99 -15.04
N GLY A 6 -7.58 3.80 -15.03
CA GLY A 6 -6.45 3.42 -15.86
C GLY A 6 -5.07 3.92 -15.39
N MET A 7 -5.00 4.77 -14.36
CA MET A 7 -3.70 5.26 -13.86
C MET A 7 -2.91 4.15 -13.16
N THR A 8 -1.60 4.19 -13.37
CA THR A 8 -0.62 3.36 -12.66
C THR A 8 0.36 4.23 -11.89
N ALA A 9 0.95 3.66 -10.86
CA ALA A 9 1.97 4.31 -10.03
C ALA A 9 3.16 3.39 -9.84
N ARG A 10 4.36 3.96 -9.85
CA ARG A 10 5.59 3.26 -9.51
C ARG A 10 5.70 3.11 -8.01
N HIS A 11 5.88 1.90 -7.57
CA HIS A 11 6.24 1.57 -6.20
C HIS A 11 7.71 1.18 -6.15
N SER A 12 8.44 1.76 -5.20
CA SER A 12 9.86 1.49 -4.98
C SER A 12 10.12 1.16 -3.52
N GLY A 13 10.96 0.16 -3.30
CA GLY A 13 11.45 -0.18 -1.97
C GLY A 13 12.49 0.82 -1.43
N GLU A 14 13.04 1.69 -2.28
CA GLU A 14 14.14 2.59 -1.91
C GLU A 14 13.85 3.41 -0.66
N ARG A 15 12.69 4.08 -0.63
CA ARG A 15 12.29 4.95 0.48
C ARG A 15 12.21 4.19 1.80
N SER A 16 11.54 3.04 1.77
CA SER A 16 11.39 2.17 2.93
C SER A 16 12.74 1.62 3.42
N TYR A 17 13.57 1.13 2.51
CA TYR A 17 14.87 0.59 2.86
C TYR A 17 15.82 1.65 3.40
N ARG A 18 15.86 2.84 2.81
CA ARG A 18 16.69 3.96 3.30
C ARG A 18 16.23 4.44 4.68
N HIS A 19 14.93 4.45 4.97
CA HIS A 19 14.39 4.86 6.28
C HIS A 19 14.59 3.80 7.37
N LEU A 20 14.28 2.55 7.08
CA LEU A 20 14.35 1.44 8.04
C LEU A 20 15.80 1.03 8.33
N PHE A 21 16.68 1.13 7.35
CA PHE A 21 18.06 0.66 7.44
C PHE A 21 19.09 1.80 7.45
N LYS A 22 18.75 2.94 8.04
CA LYS A 22 19.64 4.10 8.21
C LYS A 22 21.04 3.76 8.71
N TYR A 23 21.21 2.60 9.35
CA TYR A 23 22.47 2.13 9.92
C TYR A 23 23.20 1.10 9.06
N GLN A 24 22.65 0.72 7.92
CA GLN A 24 23.33 -0.21 7.00
C GLN A 24 23.71 0.52 5.72
N PRO A 25 25.00 0.82 5.52
CA PRO A 25 25.48 1.64 4.41
C PRO A 25 25.53 0.90 3.06
N HIS A 26 24.86 -0.24 2.91
CA HIS A 26 24.94 -1.02 1.69
C HIS A 26 23.66 -0.84 0.88
N GLU A 27 23.77 -0.06 -0.19
CA GLU A 27 22.79 -0.13 -1.27
C GLU A 27 22.82 -1.54 -1.86
N PRO A 28 21.66 -2.17 -2.10
CA PRO A 28 21.61 -3.48 -2.74
C PRO A 28 22.35 -3.40 -4.08
N ALA A 29 23.24 -4.35 -4.37
CA ALA A 29 23.98 -4.39 -5.63
C ALA A 29 23.09 -4.45 -6.88
N GLU A 30 21.85 -4.96 -6.72
CA GLU A 30 20.84 -5.08 -7.76
C GLU A 30 19.82 -3.91 -7.76
N GLY A 31 20.08 -2.85 -6.95
CA GLY A 31 19.10 -1.77 -6.75
C GLY A 31 17.95 -2.16 -5.82
N TYR A 32 17.00 -1.25 -5.67
CA TYR A 32 15.81 -1.49 -4.86
C TYR A 32 14.71 -2.15 -5.69
N PRO A 33 13.90 -3.04 -5.11
CA PRO A 33 12.78 -3.63 -5.83
C PRO A 33 11.77 -2.56 -6.22
N GLU A 34 11.37 -2.56 -7.48
CA GLU A 34 10.38 -1.64 -8.04
C GLU A 34 9.33 -2.40 -8.83
N ALA A 35 8.13 -1.87 -8.85
CA ALA A 35 7.04 -2.39 -9.67
C ALA A 35 5.98 -1.31 -9.93
N ASP A 36 5.38 -1.36 -11.12
CA ASP A 36 4.24 -0.52 -11.45
C ASP A 36 2.94 -1.23 -11.06
N HIS A 37 2.08 -0.51 -10.36
CA HIS A 37 0.78 -1.03 -9.93
C HIS A 37 -0.34 -0.06 -10.27
N PRO A 38 -1.58 -0.54 -10.48
CA PRO A 38 -2.72 0.35 -10.62
C PRO A 38 -2.92 1.22 -9.38
N VAL A 39 -3.24 2.51 -9.57
CA VAL A 39 -3.60 3.42 -8.47
C VAL A 39 -4.88 2.98 -7.78
N VAL A 40 -5.82 2.43 -8.57
CA VAL A 40 -7.07 1.86 -8.07
C VAL A 40 -7.14 0.40 -8.44
N ILE A 41 -7.29 -0.46 -7.45
CA ILE A 41 -7.35 -1.91 -7.63
C ILE A 41 -8.74 -2.47 -7.32
N ARG A 42 -8.97 -3.68 -7.81
CA ARG A 42 -10.05 -4.56 -7.37
C ARG A 42 -9.46 -5.59 -6.41
N PRO A 43 -9.67 -5.46 -5.09
CA PRO A 43 -9.28 -6.51 -4.15
C PRO A 43 -10.05 -7.80 -4.46
N SER A 44 -9.37 -8.96 -4.41
CA SER A 44 -10.05 -10.25 -4.61
C SER A 44 -11.10 -10.46 -3.51
N GLY A 45 -12.26 -10.95 -3.90
CA GLY A 45 -13.39 -11.16 -3.00
C GLY A 45 -14.17 -9.89 -2.63
N SER A 46 -13.89 -8.76 -3.30
CA SER A 46 -14.64 -7.52 -3.11
C SER A 46 -14.98 -6.87 -4.44
N ASP A 47 -16.22 -6.42 -4.58
CA ASP A 47 -16.68 -5.60 -5.71
C ASP A 47 -16.45 -4.09 -5.48
N ARG A 48 -15.76 -3.73 -4.42
CA ARG A 48 -15.46 -2.33 -4.08
C ARG A 48 -14.03 -1.99 -4.51
N PRO A 49 -13.82 -0.84 -5.20
CA PRO A 49 -12.48 -0.38 -5.52
C PRO A 49 -11.72 0.02 -4.25
N ALA A 50 -10.41 -0.20 -4.26
CA ALA A 50 -9.50 0.27 -3.22
C ALA A 50 -8.36 1.08 -3.84
N LEU A 51 -7.94 2.14 -3.14
CA LEU A 51 -6.71 2.86 -3.48
C LEU A 51 -5.50 2.00 -3.08
N TYR A 52 -4.57 1.86 -4.02
CA TYR A 52 -3.36 1.06 -3.84
C TYR A 52 -2.11 1.94 -3.86
N VAL A 53 -2.17 3.06 -3.19
CA VAL A 53 -1.06 4.00 -3.00
C VAL A 53 -0.78 4.19 -1.51
N ASN A 54 0.50 4.40 -1.16
CA ASN A 54 0.91 4.66 0.22
C ASN A 54 2.21 5.47 0.24
N ARG A 55 2.44 6.23 1.32
CA ARG A 55 3.62 7.11 1.47
C ARG A 55 4.94 6.36 1.50
N GLU A 56 4.93 5.10 1.91
CA GLU A 56 6.16 4.34 2.13
C GLU A 56 6.76 3.82 0.82
N PHE A 57 5.91 3.35 -0.09
CA PHE A 57 6.38 2.68 -1.30
C PHE A 57 6.02 3.41 -2.60
N THR A 58 4.96 4.21 -2.64
CA THR A 58 4.56 4.86 -3.90
C THR A 58 5.42 6.07 -4.17
N ALA A 59 6.21 6.00 -5.24
CA ALA A 59 7.19 7.02 -5.62
C ALA A 59 6.59 8.08 -6.55
N GLU A 60 5.88 7.65 -7.60
CA GLU A 60 5.33 8.55 -8.63
C GLU A 60 4.09 7.96 -9.28
N ILE A 61 3.29 8.80 -9.91
CA ILE A 61 2.22 8.37 -10.83
C ILE A 61 2.81 8.39 -12.24
N ASN A 62 2.67 7.27 -12.94
CA ASN A 62 3.16 7.14 -14.29
C ASN A 62 2.38 8.08 -15.24
N ASP A 63 3.05 8.51 -16.30
CA ASP A 63 2.48 9.34 -17.37
C ASP A 63 1.97 10.73 -16.93
N LEU A 64 2.31 11.18 -15.72
CA LEU A 64 2.07 12.54 -15.27
C LEU A 64 3.38 13.33 -15.10
N PRO A 65 3.37 14.64 -15.35
CA PRO A 65 4.47 15.51 -14.96
C PRO A 65 4.70 15.42 -13.44
N GLN A 66 5.96 15.49 -13.03
CA GLN A 66 6.36 15.27 -11.63
C GLN A 66 5.55 16.09 -10.61
N ILE A 67 5.35 17.38 -10.88
CA ILE A 67 4.63 18.28 -9.95
C ILE A 67 3.15 17.86 -9.82
N GLU A 68 2.52 17.54 -10.94
CA GLU A 68 1.11 17.12 -10.97
C GLU A 68 0.93 15.77 -10.28
N GLY A 69 1.78 14.79 -10.63
CA GLY A 69 1.78 13.48 -10.01
C GLY A 69 2.01 13.53 -8.51
N GLN A 70 2.96 14.33 -8.05
CA GLN A 70 3.25 14.51 -6.63
C GLN A 70 2.07 15.16 -5.88
N THR A 71 1.47 16.20 -6.47
CA THR A 71 0.29 16.86 -5.88
C THR A 71 -0.88 15.89 -5.73
N LEU A 72 -1.11 15.08 -6.76
CA LEU A 72 -2.15 14.05 -6.73
C LEU A 72 -1.85 12.97 -5.68
N LEU A 73 -0.61 12.50 -5.58
CA LEU A 73 -0.20 11.52 -4.58
C LEU A 73 -0.41 12.02 -3.16
N GLU A 74 -0.02 13.27 -2.85
CA GLU A 74 -0.23 13.85 -1.52
C GLU A 74 -1.72 13.89 -1.18
N PHE A 75 -2.57 14.31 -2.10
CA PHE A 75 -4.02 14.29 -1.92
C PHE A 75 -4.55 12.87 -1.64
N LEU A 76 -4.05 11.86 -2.37
CA LEU A 76 -4.48 10.47 -2.20
C LEU A 76 -3.98 9.89 -0.87
N PHE A 77 -2.75 10.22 -0.45
CA PHE A 77 -2.20 9.81 0.84
C PHE A 77 -3.02 10.39 1.99
N ASP A 78 -3.29 11.70 1.97
CA ASP A 78 -4.12 12.34 2.97
C ASP A 78 -5.52 11.73 3.03
N HIS A 79 -6.06 11.34 1.87
CA HIS A 79 -7.36 10.69 1.82
C HIS A 79 -7.37 9.31 2.49
N VAL A 80 -6.38 8.45 2.23
CA VAL A 80 -6.34 7.10 2.83
C VAL A 80 -5.99 7.13 4.32
N GLU A 81 -5.30 8.18 4.76
CA GLU A 81 -4.89 8.40 6.16
C GLU A 81 -5.97 9.09 7.02
N ARG A 82 -7.16 9.35 6.47
CA ARG A 82 -8.25 9.96 7.25
C ARG A 82 -8.70 9.05 8.40
N ALA A 83 -8.99 9.69 9.54
CA ALA A 83 -9.48 9.00 10.73
C ALA A 83 -10.73 8.14 10.49
N ASP A 84 -11.58 8.55 9.51
CA ASP A 84 -12.79 7.81 9.12
C ASP A 84 -12.51 6.39 8.61
N PHE A 85 -11.28 6.15 8.12
CA PHE A 85 -10.87 4.85 7.56
C PHE A 85 -9.94 4.07 8.49
N GLN A 86 -9.66 4.57 9.69
CA GLN A 86 -8.73 3.97 10.63
C GLN A 86 -9.44 3.17 11.70
N CYS A 87 -8.80 2.06 12.10
CA CYS A 87 -9.11 1.39 13.35
C CYS A 87 -7.82 1.15 14.12
N ARG A 88 -7.87 1.26 15.43
CA ARG A 88 -6.72 0.97 16.29
C ARG A 88 -6.85 -0.43 16.88
N PHE A 89 -5.90 -1.28 16.53
CA PHE A 89 -5.77 -2.60 17.13
C PHE A 89 -4.81 -2.53 18.32
N ARG A 90 -5.28 -2.92 19.51
CA ARG A 90 -4.45 -3.04 20.71
C ARG A 90 -3.96 -4.46 20.84
N TRP A 91 -2.64 -4.62 20.84
CA TRP A 91 -2.02 -5.92 21.01
C TRP A 91 -2.12 -6.39 22.46
N SER A 92 -2.45 -7.66 22.64
CA SER A 92 -2.31 -8.40 23.91
C SER A 92 -1.33 -9.56 23.73
N PRO A 93 -0.82 -10.16 24.82
CA PRO A 93 -0.05 -11.40 24.71
C PRO A 93 -0.83 -12.44 23.90
N ASP A 94 -0.12 -13.17 23.03
CA ASP A 94 -0.66 -14.23 22.17
C ASP A 94 -1.74 -13.81 21.16
N ALA A 95 -1.91 -12.50 20.95
CA ALA A 95 -2.83 -12.00 19.93
C ALA A 95 -2.31 -12.27 18.51
N ILE A 96 -3.21 -12.66 17.63
CA ILE A 96 -2.97 -12.82 16.20
C ILE A 96 -3.84 -11.82 15.43
N ALA A 97 -3.23 -11.04 14.54
CA ALA A 97 -3.96 -10.17 13.62
C ALA A 97 -3.71 -10.62 12.18
N ILE A 98 -4.79 -10.71 11.40
CA ILE A 98 -4.75 -11.08 9.98
C ILE A 98 -5.39 -9.96 9.19
N TRP A 99 -4.72 -9.48 8.16
CA TRP A 99 -5.26 -8.46 7.26
C TRP A 99 -4.83 -8.69 5.81
N ASP A 100 -5.61 -8.19 4.87
CA ASP A 100 -5.28 -8.21 3.46
C ASP A 100 -4.48 -6.96 3.09
N ASN A 101 -3.19 -7.11 2.80
CA ASN A 101 -2.29 -6.02 2.41
C ASN A 101 -2.73 -5.27 1.14
N ARG A 102 -3.61 -5.84 0.33
CA ARG A 102 -4.08 -5.19 -0.91
C ARG A 102 -5.12 -4.10 -0.63
N SER A 103 -5.86 -4.23 0.45
CA SER A 103 -6.93 -3.30 0.83
C SER A 103 -6.72 -2.61 2.17
N THR A 104 -5.64 -2.95 2.87
CA THR A 104 -5.36 -2.46 4.22
C THR A 104 -3.92 -1.98 4.30
N GLN A 105 -3.73 -0.80 4.87
CA GLN A 105 -2.43 -0.28 5.29
C GLN A 105 -2.33 -0.37 6.81
N HIS A 106 -1.12 -0.51 7.33
CA HIS A 106 -0.91 -0.54 8.77
C HIS A 106 0.22 0.41 9.17
N PHE A 107 0.06 0.99 10.33
CA PHE A 107 1.06 1.86 10.93
C PHE A 107 1.38 1.38 12.34
N ALA A 108 2.68 1.16 12.62
CA ALA A 108 3.14 0.76 13.94
C ALA A 108 3.24 1.98 14.85
N MET A 109 2.39 2.06 15.87
CA MET A 109 2.47 3.11 16.89
C MET A 109 3.65 2.86 17.80
N TRP A 110 4.38 3.95 18.16
CA TRP A 110 5.53 3.91 19.07
C TRP A 110 5.13 4.27 20.51
N ASP A 111 3.90 3.95 20.89
CA ASP A 111 3.30 4.31 22.18
C ASP A 111 3.57 3.29 23.30
N TYR A 112 4.48 2.35 23.08
CA TYR A 112 4.86 1.31 24.04
C TYR A 112 6.14 1.63 24.84
N TRP A 113 6.84 2.70 24.53
CA TRP A 113 8.02 3.10 25.29
C TRP A 113 7.69 3.37 26.77
N PRO A 114 8.52 2.91 27.76
CA PRO A 114 9.85 2.27 27.63
C PRO A 114 9.82 0.73 27.49
N HIS A 115 8.67 0.14 27.27
CA HIS A 115 8.54 -1.31 27.15
C HIS A 115 9.02 -1.80 25.79
N SER A 116 9.42 -3.07 25.70
CA SER A 116 9.77 -3.71 24.43
C SER A 116 8.55 -4.40 23.83
N ARG A 117 8.41 -4.28 22.50
CA ARG A 117 7.43 -5.03 21.71
C ARG A 117 8.15 -6.01 20.81
N LYS A 118 7.78 -7.28 20.87
CA LYS A 118 8.26 -8.31 19.96
C LYS A 118 7.06 -8.89 19.20
N GLY A 119 7.20 -9.06 17.90
CA GLY A 119 6.18 -9.65 17.05
C GLY A 119 6.81 -10.50 15.96
N ARG A 120 6.05 -11.43 15.41
CA ARG A 120 6.41 -12.18 14.20
C ARG A 120 5.41 -11.87 13.12
N ARG A 121 5.89 -11.74 11.88
CA ARG A 121 5.05 -11.53 10.71
C ARG A 121 5.32 -12.61 9.68
N VAL A 122 4.26 -13.14 9.11
CA VAL A 122 4.28 -14.03 7.96
C VAL A 122 3.44 -13.38 6.87
N SER A 123 3.95 -13.36 5.64
CA SER A 123 3.21 -12.89 4.49
C SER A 123 2.92 -14.07 3.57
N VAL A 124 1.67 -14.19 3.13
CA VAL A 124 1.26 -15.20 2.16
C VAL A 124 1.33 -14.58 0.77
N ARG A 125 1.93 -15.32 -0.18
CA ARG A 125 1.98 -14.88 -1.57
C ARG A 125 0.57 -14.93 -2.17
N GLY A 126 0.18 -13.85 -2.84
CA GLY A 126 -1.08 -13.72 -3.56
C GLY A 126 -0.89 -13.31 -5.02
N PRO A 127 -1.97 -13.24 -5.80
CA PRO A 127 -1.93 -12.70 -7.16
C PRO A 127 -1.57 -11.22 -7.15
N SER A 128 -1.02 -10.74 -8.26
CA SER A 128 -0.77 -9.31 -8.46
C SER A 128 -2.05 -8.49 -8.36
N PRO A 129 -1.96 -7.24 -7.86
CA PRO A 129 -3.10 -6.32 -7.83
C PRO A 129 -3.70 -6.14 -9.22
N GLN A 130 -5.02 -6.26 -9.31
CA GLN A 130 -5.73 -6.09 -10.58
C GLN A 130 -6.37 -4.71 -10.65
N MET A 131 -6.24 -4.07 -11.84
CA MET A 131 -6.81 -2.75 -12.07
C MET A 131 -8.34 -2.77 -11.93
N TRP A 132 -8.86 -1.78 -11.23
CA TRP A 132 -10.26 -1.46 -11.27
C TRP A 132 -10.57 -0.67 -12.54
N CYS A 133 -11.57 -1.10 -13.32
CA CYS A 133 -12.05 -0.35 -14.48
C CYS A 133 -13.50 0.08 -14.24
N LEU A 134 -13.77 1.37 -14.36
CA LEU A 134 -15.13 1.90 -14.35
C LEU A 134 -15.92 1.31 -15.54
N GLY A 135 -17.05 0.68 -15.25
CA GLY A 135 -17.96 0.15 -16.29
C GLY A 135 -17.77 -1.33 -16.67
N LYS A 136 -16.77 -2.02 -16.15
CA LYS A 136 -16.70 -3.48 -16.27
C LYS A 136 -17.36 -4.12 -15.04
N ALA A 137 -18.66 -4.44 -15.15
CA ALA A 137 -19.29 -5.40 -14.26
C ALA A 137 -18.53 -6.73 -14.35
N SER A 138 -18.30 -7.37 -13.22
CA SER A 138 -17.72 -8.72 -13.16
C SER A 138 -18.59 -9.66 -13.99
N SER A 139 -18.09 -10.07 -15.17
CA SER A 139 -18.61 -11.28 -15.81
C SER A 139 -18.17 -12.46 -14.94
N THR A 140 -19.00 -12.83 -14.00
CA THR A 140 -18.87 -14.10 -13.29
C THR A 140 -19.11 -15.21 -14.30
N THR A 141 -18.05 -15.72 -14.88
CA THR A 141 -18.11 -16.97 -15.64
C THR A 141 -18.22 -18.07 -14.58
N SER A 142 -19.44 -18.51 -14.34
CA SER A 142 -19.67 -19.78 -13.65
C SER A 142 -19.25 -20.91 -14.61
N ALA A 143 -18.24 -21.64 -14.22
CA ALA A 143 -17.93 -22.97 -14.73
C ALA A 143 -17.93 -23.94 -13.55
#